data_bc921914b164ac31b4b015bb9f591e29
#
_entry.id   bc921914b164ac31b4b015bb9f591e29
#
_cell.length_a   1.000
_cell.length_b   1.000
_cell.length_c   1.000
_cell.angle_alpha   90.00
_cell.angle_beta   90.00
_cell.angle_gamma   90.00
#
_symmetry.space_group_name_H-M   'P 1'
#
loop_
_entity.id
_entity.type
_entity.pdbx_description
1 polymer ?
#
loop_
_entity_poly.entity_id
_entity_poly.type
_entity_poly.pdbx_seq_one_letter_code
_entity_poly.pdbx_strand_id
1 'polypeptide(L)'
;MKRTPLFYVVLAIILSSCARPVANFTLEGETQVLSPIVFDNQSENATAYEWDFGDGNTSERAEPSHTYRQSGNYTISLKAINEKGKARVTEKAISIAPPAICLVEIKTIHGSMLVELYDATPQHQDNFVKLVQEGYYDGLLFHRVIENFMIQGGDPKSKDAPAGQALGSGGPGYTIPAEFVDSLVHIKGAIAAARTGDAVNPQKRSSGSQFYIVHGRNVTEQDLAQLEAQKGFRYTTRQKEAYLEHGGTPFLDRDYTVFGQVVEGFEVLDKLAAVPTDPRDRPKEDLKMKIRLIR
;
A
#
# COMPACT_ATOMS: atom_id res chain seq x y z
N MET A 1 -83.22 34.39 21.88
CA MET A 1 -81.87 34.98 21.84
C MET A 1 -80.90 33.85 21.58
N LYS A 2 -80.41 33.70 20.34
CA LYS A 2 -79.40 32.68 19.96
C LYS A 2 -78.04 33.36 19.93
N ARG A 3 -77.12 32.94 20.79
CA ARG A 3 -75.70 33.41 20.81
C ARG A 3 -74.92 32.52 19.86
N THR A 4 -74.31 33.11 18.82
CA THR A 4 -73.37 32.48 17.89
C THR A 4 -72.01 32.50 18.52
N PRO A 5 -71.22 31.39 18.55
CA PRO A 5 -69.83 31.40 19.00
C PRO A 5 -68.92 31.94 17.90
N LEU A 6 -68.08 32.95 18.23
CA LEU A 6 -67.04 33.53 17.40
C LEU A 6 -65.84 32.63 17.46
N PHE A 7 -65.53 31.95 16.34
CA PHE A 7 -64.30 31.16 16.20
C PHE A 7 -63.11 32.10 15.87
N TYR A 8 -62.23 32.27 16.82
CA TYR A 8 -60.92 32.93 16.54
C TYR A 8 -59.97 31.93 15.84
N VAL A 9 -59.72 32.14 14.55
CA VAL A 9 -58.64 31.45 13.82
C VAL A 9 -57.32 32.12 14.21
N VAL A 10 -56.53 31.44 15.04
CA VAL A 10 -55.13 31.87 15.33
C VAL A 10 -54.29 31.44 14.14
N LEU A 11 -53.98 32.41 13.28
CA LEU A 11 -52.99 32.24 12.18
C LEU A 11 -51.61 32.20 12.78
N ALA A 12 -51.05 31.00 12.98
CA ALA A 12 -49.67 30.81 13.36
C ALA A 12 -48.76 31.22 12.18
N ILE A 13 -48.21 32.43 12.24
CA ILE A 13 -47.18 32.89 11.29
C ILE A 13 -45.89 32.14 11.66
N ILE A 14 -45.58 31.09 10.89
CA ILE A 14 -44.26 30.45 10.93
C ILE A 14 -43.27 31.47 10.38
N LEU A 15 -42.60 32.18 11.26
CA LEU A 15 -41.45 33.00 10.93
C LEU A 15 -40.31 32.03 10.51
N SER A 16 -40.20 31.75 9.21
CA SER A 16 -39.06 31.06 8.64
C SER A 16 -37.84 31.95 8.87
N SER A 17 -37.17 31.74 9.99
CA SER A 17 -35.92 32.41 10.31
C SER A 17 -34.92 32.15 9.17
N CYS A 18 -34.45 33.24 8.55
CA CYS A 18 -33.35 33.19 7.59
C CYS A 18 -32.02 32.92 8.32
N ALA A 19 -31.93 31.79 9.03
CA ALA A 19 -30.72 31.43 9.73
C ALA A 19 -29.58 31.26 8.72
N ARG A 20 -28.47 31.91 9.00
CA ARG A 20 -27.22 31.72 8.22
C ARG A 20 -26.65 30.35 8.59
N PRO A 21 -26.06 29.62 7.64
CA PRO A 21 -25.37 28.39 8.00
C PRO A 21 -24.18 28.70 8.91
N VAL A 22 -23.91 27.77 9.84
CA VAL A 22 -22.70 27.75 10.65
C VAL A 22 -21.91 26.52 10.24
N ALA A 23 -20.67 26.67 9.81
CA ALA A 23 -19.78 25.56 9.49
C ALA A 23 -18.93 25.20 10.71
N ASN A 24 -19.01 23.99 11.18
CA ASN A 24 -18.19 23.46 12.28
C ASN A 24 -18.04 21.94 12.14
N PHE A 25 -16.91 21.39 12.63
CA PHE A 25 -16.66 19.95 12.65
C PHE A 25 -15.66 19.57 13.73
N THR A 26 -15.62 18.29 14.10
CA THR A 26 -14.56 17.68 14.91
C THR A 26 -13.92 16.52 14.14
N LEU A 27 -12.80 16.02 14.66
CA LEU A 27 -12.01 14.96 14.06
C LEU A 27 -11.91 13.81 15.07
N GLU A 28 -12.13 12.60 14.60
CA GLU A 28 -11.94 11.36 15.36
C GLU A 28 -11.02 10.41 14.59
N GLY A 29 -10.07 9.81 15.29
CA GLY A 29 -9.08 8.90 14.74
C GLY A 29 -7.64 9.31 14.99
N GLU A 30 -6.71 8.45 14.61
CA GLU A 30 -5.28 8.73 14.72
C GLU A 30 -4.81 9.62 13.58
N THR A 31 -4.03 10.65 13.91
CA THR A 31 -3.44 11.57 12.93
C THR A 31 -2.12 11.05 12.39
N GLN A 32 -2.17 9.86 11.81
CA GLN A 32 -1.05 9.15 11.22
C GLN A 32 -1.35 8.74 9.77
N VAL A 33 -0.33 8.63 8.95
CA VAL A 33 -0.44 8.12 7.58
C VAL A 33 -1.12 6.75 7.57
N LEU A 34 -2.03 6.54 6.62
CA LEU A 34 -2.84 5.33 6.41
C LEU A 34 -3.88 5.03 7.51
N SER A 35 -4.00 5.87 8.54
CA SER A 35 -5.08 5.78 9.51
C SER A 35 -6.32 6.52 9.00
N PRO A 36 -7.52 5.93 9.05
CA PRO A 36 -8.74 6.62 8.68
C PRO A 36 -9.12 7.66 9.74
N ILE A 37 -9.43 8.87 9.31
CA ILE A 37 -9.93 9.97 10.13
C ILE A 37 -11.38 10.20 9.76
N VAL A 38 -12.27 10.17 10.74
CA VAL A 38 -13.70 10.49 10.59
C VAL A 38 -13.90 11.95 10.90
N PHE A 39 -14.66 12.64 10.05
CA PHE A 39 -15.01 14.05 10.21
C PHE A 39 -16.47 14.14 10.68
N ASP A 40 -16.65 14.43 11.96
CA ASP A 40 -17.95 14.65 12.57
C ASP A 40 -18.42 16.08 12.28
N ASN A 41 -19.48 16.20 11.49
CA ASN A 41 -20.01 17.46 11.04
C ASN A 41 -20.97 18.06 12.08
N GLN A 42 -20.56 19.15 12.68
CA GLN A 42 -21.31 19.91 13.69
C GLN A 42 -21.89 21.21 13.11
N SER A 43 -22.08 21.28 11.79
CA SER A 43 -22.63 22.46 11.14
C SER A 43 -24.13 22.62 11.42
N GLU A 44 -24.59 23.87 11.55
CA GLU A 44 -25.98 24.20 11.80
C GLU A 44 -26.59 24.96 10.61
N ASN A 45 -27.90 24.79 10.36
CA ASN A 45 -28.66 25.45 9.33
C ASN A 45 -28.10 25.26 7.93
N ALA A 46 -27.51 24.07 7.64
CA ALA A 46 -26.96 23.68 6.35
C ALA A 46 -27.63 22.38 5.87
N THR A 47 -27.70 22.20 4.55
CA THR A 47 -28.27 21.03 3.88
C THR A 47 -27.33 20.40 2.86
N ALA A 48 -26.24 21.09 2.52
CA ALA A 48 -25.20 20.58 1.65
C ALA A 48 -23.82 20.97 2.16
N TYR A 49 -22.82 20.13 1.85
CA TYR A 49 -21.47 20.22 2.37
C TYR A 49 -20.45 20.01 1.27
N GLU A 50 -19.36 20.76 1.32
CA GLU A 50 -18.20 20.56 0.45
C GLU A 50 -16.95 20.53 1.36
N TRP A 51 -16.24 19.40 1.35
CA TRP A 51 -15.01 19.20 2.08
C TRP A 51 -13.81 19.26 1.15
N ASP A 52 -12.74 19.92 1.59
CA ASP A 52 -11.40 19.82 1.03
C ASP A 52 -10.46 19.38 2.15
N PHE A 53 -9.74 18.29 1.96
CA PHE A 53 -8.85 17.73 2.97
C PHE A 53 -7.42 18.31 2.91
N GLY A 54 -7.15 19.20 1.94
CA GLY A 54 -5.87 19.88 1.80
C GLY A 54 -4.78 19.05 1.10
N ASP A 55 -5.08 17.83 0.68
CA ASP A 55 -4.19 16.94 -0.07
C ASP A 55 -4.63 16.74 -1.54
N GLY A 56 -5.61 17.53 -1.99
CA GLY A 56 -6.22 17.46 -3.31
C GLY A 56 -7.45 16.55 -3.40
N ASN A 57 -7.82 15.88 -2.31
CA ASN A 57 -9.05 15.09 -2.22
C ASN A 57 -10.19 15.92 -1.62
N THR A 58 -11.42 15.65 -2.06
CA THR A 58 -12.63 16.35 -1.64
C THR A 58 -13.77 15.37 -1.35
N SER A 59 -14.82 15.83 -0.64
CA SER A 59 -16.03 15.06 -0.39
C SER A 59 -17.26 15.97 -0.27
N GLU A 60 -18.43 15.45 -0.65
CA GLU A 60 -19.74 16.12 -0.45
C GLU A 60 -20.60 15.40 0.60
N ARG A 61 -20.06 14.37 1.25
CA ARG A 61 -20.78 13.63 2.31
C ARG A 61 -20.97 14.52 3.53
N ALA A 62 -22.07 14.31 4.28
CA ALA A 62 -22.29 15.03 5.54
C ALA A 62 -21.18 14.71 6.54
N GLU A 63 -20.85 13.44 6.70
CA GLU A 63 -19.81 12.92 7.60
C GLU A 63 -18.86 12.04 6.80
N PRO A 64 -17.80 12.60 6.18
CA PRO A 64 -16.83 11.83 5.44
C PRO A 64 -15.81 11.15 6.34
N SER A 65 -15.16 10.12 5.80
CA SER A 65 -13.88 9.60 6.31
C SER A 65 -12.82 9.83 5.24
N HIS A 66 -11.61 10.18 5.67
CA HIS A 66 -10.47 10.36 4.78
C HIS A 66 -9.21 9.74 5.35
N THR A 67 -8.30 9.28 4.47
CA THR A 67 -7.03 8.66 4.83
C THR A 67 -5.90 9.35 4.07
N TYR A 68 -5.00 9.99 4.80
CA TYR A 68 -3.83 10.64 4.22
C TYR A 68 -2.76 9.61 3.87
N ARG A 69 -2.17 9.74 2.67
CA ARG A 69 -1.09 8.85 2.20
C ARG A 69 0.31 9.43 2.35
N GLN A 70 0.43 10.64 2.85
CA GLN A 70 1.70 11.31 3.15
C GLN A 70 1.60 12.07 4.47
N SER A 71 2.68 12.10 5.24
CA SER A 71 2.78 12.93 6.43
C SER A 71 2.94 14.40 6.05
N GLY A 72 2.56 15.27 6.94
CA GLY A 72 2.66 16.72 6.72
C GLY A 72 1.58 17.50 7.44
N ASN A 73 1.55 18.79 7.18
CA ASN A 73 0.52 19.68 7.70
C ASN A 73 -0.50 19.98 6.59
N TYR A 74 -1.75 19.74 6.90
CA TYR A 74 -2.86 19.95 5.97
C TYR A 74 -3.83 20.96 6.57
N THR A 75 -4.51 21.71 5.71
CA THR A 75 -5.64 22.58 6.10
C THR A 75 -6.90 21.98 5.54
N ILE A 76 -7.79 21.54 6.44
CA ILE A 76 -9.09 21.00 6.09
C ILE A 76 -10.07 22.16 6.03
N SER A 77 -10.83 22.23 4.94
CA SER A 77 -11.90 23.23 4.75
C SER A 77 -13.25 22.53 4.65
N LEU A 78 -14.23 23.00 5.43
CA LEU A 78 -15.64 22.62 5.30
C LEU A 78 -16.45 23.85 4.89
N LYS A 79 -17.12 23.75 3.74
CA LYS A 79 -18.13 24.69 3.30
C LYS A 79 -19.53 24.12 3.53
N ALA A 80 -20.29 24.74 4.43
CA ALA A 80 -21.66 24.39 4.75
C ALA A 80 -22.63 25.34 4.03
N ILE A 81 -23.63 24.79 3.31
CA ILE A 81 -24.52 25.51 2.41
C ILE A 81 -25.97 25.24 2.83
N ASN A 82 -26.79 26.29 2.94
CA ASN A 82 -28.21 26.13 3.25
C ASN A 82 -29.08 26.04 1.98
N GLU A 83 -30.37 25.73 2.13
CA GLU A 83 -31.34 25.60 1.03
C GLU A 83 -31.43 26.84 0.13
N LYS A 84 -31.05 28.02 0.61
CA LYS A 84 -31.04 29.28 -0.14
C LYS A 84 -29.72 29.56 -0.84
N GLY A 85 -28.78 28.60 -0.85
CA GLY A 85 -27.45 28.74 -1.46
C GLY A 85 -26.50 29.65 -0.67
N LYS A 86 -26.83 30.08 0.56
CA LYS A 86 -25.88 30.81 1.40
C LYS A 86 -24.88 29.81 1.99
N ALA A 87 -23.61 30.18 1.96
CA ALA A 87 -22.51 29.35 2.45
C ALA A 87 -21.76 29.99 3.61
N ARG A 88 -21.12 29.13 4.44
CA ARG A 88 -20.09 29.46 5.42
C ARG A 88 -18.95 28.43 5.30
N VAL A 89 -17.76 28.89 5.51
CA VAL A 89 -16.55 28.07 5.49
C VAL A 89 -15.92 28.10 6.87
N THR A 90 -15.43 26.97 7.32
CA THR A 90 -14.52 26.84 8.48
C THR A 90 -13.29 26.03 8.05
N GLU A 91 -12.14 26.37 8.64
CA GLU A 91 -10.88 25.70 8.34
C GLU A 91 -10.23 25.22 9.64
N LYS A 92 -9.60 24.06 9.61
CA LYS A 92 -8.80 23.53 10.72
C LYS A 92 -7.49 22.94 10.18
N ALA A 93 -6.39 23.26 10.83
CA ALA A 93 -5.10 22.63 10.56
C ALA A 93 -5.00 21.26 11.24
N ILE A 94 -4.41 20.29 10.56
CA ILE A 94 -4.08 18.98 11.09
C ILE A 94 -2.63 18.64 10.72
N SER A 95 -1.92 17.99 11.64
CA SER A 95 -0.59 17.42 11.38
C SER A 95 -0.70 15.90 11.32
N ILE A 96 -0.32 15.32 10.17
CA ILE A 96 -0.31 13.87 9.96
C ILE A 96 1.09 13.38 10.19
N ALA A 97 1.26 12.50 11.18
CA ALA A 97 2.54 11.88 11.51
C ALA A 97 2.94 10.81 10.46
N PRO A 98 4.24 10.56 10.23
CA PRO A 98 4.69 9.46 9.41
C PRO A 98 4.28 8.11 10.02
N PRO A 99 4.24 7.01 9.21
CA PRO A 99 3.97 5.67 9.73
C PRO A 99 5.06 5.23 10.70
N ALA A 100 4.70 4.40 11.69
CA ALA A 100 5.65 3.85 12.68
C ALA A 100 6.58 2.77 12.08
N ILE A 101 6.21 2.21 10.93
CA ILE A 101 6.95 1.19 10.19
C ILE A 101 7.40 1.74 8.83
N CYS A 102 8.47 1.17 8.27
CA CYS A 102 8.95 1.58 6.96
C CYS A 102 8.04 1.04 5.85
N LEU A 103 7.33 1.91 5.16
CA LEU A 103 6.38 1.55 4.11
C LEU A 103 6.79 2.12 2.75
N VAL A 104 6.62 1.32 1.70
CA VAL A 104 6.76 1.75 0.32
C VAL A 104 5.52 1.37 -0.51
N GLU A 105 5.15 2.23 -1.45
CA GLU A 105 4.14 1.94 -2.45
C GLU A 105 4.82 1.51 -3.76
N ILE A 106 4.46 0.34 -4.30
CA ILE A 106 4.86 -0.13 -5.63
C ILE A 106 3.67 0.07 -6.57
N LYS A 107 3.75 1.07 -7.43
CA LYS A 107 2.71 1.39 -8.40
C LYS A 107 2.99 0.76 -9.75
N THR A 108 1.98 0.15 -10.34
CA THR A 108 2.00 -0.49 -11.67
C THR A 108 0.77 -0.09 -12.47
N ILE A 109 0.69 -0.53 -13.73
CA ILE A 109 -0.52 -0.35 -14.57
C ILE A 109 -1.75 -1.11 -13.99
N HIS A 110 -1.52 -2.17 -13.21
CA HIS A 110 -2.60 -2.99 -12.62
C HIS A 110 -3.06 -2.48 -11.24
N GLY A 111 -2.44 -1.43 -10.72
CA GLY A 111 -2.72 -0.86 -9.41
C GLY A 111 -1.46 -0.71 -8.55
N SER A 112 -1.67 -0.48 -7.26
CA SER A 112 -0.59 -0.30 -6.28
C SER A 112 -0.57 -1.44 -5.26
N MET A 113 0.63 -1.82 -4.83
CA MET A 113 0.87 -2.68 -3.67
C MET A 113 1.54 -1.86 -2.59
N LEU A 114 1.09 -1.97 -1.34
CA LEU A 114 1.76 -1.42 -0.18
C LEU A 114 2.65 -2.50 0.44
N VAL A 115 3.90 -2.16 0.70
CA VAL A 115 4.91 -3.08 1.21
C VAL A 115 5.52 -2.52 2.49
N GLU A 116 5.50 -3.31 3.55
CA GLU A 116 6.29 -3.09 4.75
C GLU A 116 7.71 -3.61 4.53
N LEU A 117 8.72 -2.80 4.86
CA LEU A 117 10.12 -3.22 4.88
C LEU A 117 10.55 -3.50 6.33
N TYR A 118 11.32 -4.56 6.54
CA TYR A 118 11.62 -5.07 7.88
C TYR A 118 12.89 -4.48 8.48
N ASP A 119 12.81 -3.93 9.67
CA ASP A 119 13.95 -3.45 10.47
C ASP A 119 14.93 -4.58 10.84
N ALA A 120 14.47 -5.83 10.83
CA ALA A 120 15.29 -7.01 11.09
C ALA A 120 16.35 -7.30 9.99
N THR A 121 16.23 -6.66 8.83
CA THR A 121 17.18 -6.76 7.71
C THR A 121 17.66 -5.35 7.29
N PRO A 122 18.37 -4.64 8.17
CA PRO A 122 18.65 -3.21 8.04
C PRO A 122 19.45 -2.86 6.79
N GLN A 123 20.42 -3.69 6.36
CA GLN A 123 21.20 -3.40 5.17
C GLN A 123 20.36 -3.47 3.89
N HIS A 124 19.42 -4.41 3.79
CA HIS A 124 18.50 -4.51 2.66
C HIS A 124 17.46 -3.39 2.69
N GLN A 125 16.89 -3.09 3.88
CA GLN A 125 15.95 -2.01 4.07
C GLN A 125 16.56 -0.67 3.68
N ASP A 126 17.71 -0.30 4.26
CA ASP A 126 18.39 0.98 4.00
C ASP A 126 18.77 1.15 2.53
N ASN A 127 19.30 0.08 1.93
CA ASN A 127 19.67 0.09 0.51
C ASN A 127 18.43 0.25 -0.39
N PHE A 128 17.35 -0.47 -0.11
CA PHE A 128 16.13 -0.38 -0.90
C PHE A 128 15.51 1.03 -0.79
N VAL A 129 15.41 1.57 0.42
CA VAL A 129 14.93 2.93 0.71
C VAL A 129 15.77 3.97 -0.03
N LYS A 130 17.11 3.86 0.02
CA LYS A 130 18.03 4.74 -0.72
C LYS A 130 17.71 4.73 -2.22
N LEU A 131 17.64 3.56 -2.84
CA LEU A 131 17.36 3.43 -4.27
C LEU A 131 15.96 3.97 -4.63
N VAL A 132 14.96 3.77 -3.76
CA VAL A 132 13.61 4.35 -3.93
C VAL A 132 13.68 5.89 -3.89
N GLN A 133 14.41 6.47 -2.96
CA GLN A 133 14.55 7.93 -2.83
C GLN A 133 15.29 8.55 -4.03
N GLU A 134 16.26 7.83 -4.59
CA GLU A 134 17.00 8.22 -5.80
C GLU A 134 16.15 8.05 -7.09
N GLY A 135 14.94 7.46 -7.00
CA GLY A 135 14.10 7.17 -8.16
C GLY A 135 14.66 6.08 -9.07
N TYR A 136 15.57 5.25 -8.55
CA TYR A 136 16.27 4.20 -9.31
C TYR A 136 15.32 3.22 -10.00
N TYR A 137 14.21 2.88 -9.34
CA TYR A 137 13.23 1.93 -9.85
C TYR A 137 12.23 2.51 -10.86
N ASP A 138 12.24 3.84 -11.10
CA ASP A 138 11.25 4.50 -11.93
C ASP A 138 11.36 4.06 -13.40
N GLY A 139 10.32 3.39 -13.87
CA GLY A 139 10.22 2.87 -15.23
C GLY A 139 10.96 1.54 -15.46
N LEU A 140 11.57 0.94 -14.43
CA LEU A 140 12.08 -0.43 -14.52
C LEU A 140 10.92 -1.42 -14.64
N LEU A 141 11.21 -2.60 -15.20
CA LEU A 141 10.23 -3.65 -15.44
C LEU A 141 10.26 -4.73 -14.36
N PHE A 142 9.09 -5.31 -14.09
CA PHE A 142 9.04 -6.70 -13.67
C PHE A 142 9.39 -7.55 -14.89
N HIS A 143 10.66 -7.92 -15.01
CA HIS A 143 11.24 -8.52 -16.21
C HIS A 143 11.16 -10.04 -16.25
N ARG A 144 10.79 -10.68 -15.13
CA ARG A 144 10.58 -12.12 -15.02
C ARG A 144 9.36 -12.38 -14.14
N VAL A 145 8.40 -13.12 -14.68
CA VAL A 145 7.14 -13.46 -14.03
C VAL A 145 6.86 -14.94 -14.21
N ILE A 146 6.69 -15.64 -13.09
CA ILE A 146 6.31 -17.05 -13.08
C ILE A 146 5.12 -17.18 -12.13
N GLU A 147 3.96 -17.52 -12.70
CA GLU A 147 2.76 -17.81 -11.94
C GLU A 147 3.01 -18.94 -10.92
N ASN A 148 2.42 -18.84 -9.74
CA ASN A 148 2.62 -19.74 -8.61
C ASN A 148 4.06 -19.80 -8.06
N PHE A 149 4.92 -18.84 -8.46
CA PHE A 149 6.26 -18.69 -7.94
C PHE A 149 6.54 -17.25 -7.49
N MET A 150 6.88 -16.33 -8.43
CA MET A 150 7.26 -14.95 -8.08
C MET A 150 7.17 -14.00 -9.27
N ILE A 151 7.18 -12.70 -8.98
CA ILE A 151 7.47 -11.63 -9.94
C ILE A 151 8.80 -10.97 -9.57
N GLN A 152 9.72 -10.80 -10.51
CA GLN A 152 11.07 -10.28 -10.28
C GLN A 152 11.32 -8.99 -11.08
N GLY A 153 11.91 -7.99 -10.42
CA GLY A 153 12.26 -6.71 -11.00
C GLY A 153 13.60 -6.15 -10.50
N GLY A 154 13.84 -4.86 -10.78
CA GLY A 154 15.02 -4.14 -10.27
C GLY A 154 16.31 -4.26 -11.11
N ASP A 155 16.24 -4.81 -12.33
CA ASP A 155 17.34 -4.76 -13.28
C ASP A 155 17.35 -3.40 -13.99
N PRO A 156 18.39 -2.55 -13.84
CA PRO A 156 18.46 -1.25 -14.51
C PRO A 156 18.49 -1.34 -16.03
N LYS A 157 18.94 -2.49 -16.60
CA LYS A 157 18.91 -2.74 -18.04
C LYS A 157 17.49 -2.96 -18.58
N SER A 158 16.50 -3.09 -17.69
CA SER A 158 15.10 -3.25 -18.10
C SER A 158 14.43 -1.93 -18.48
N LYS A 159 15.04 -0.79 -18.15
CA LYS A 159 14.51 0.52 -18.52
C LYS A 159 14.55 0.67 -20.03
N ASP A 160 13.35 0.85 -20.62
CA ASP A 160 13.16 1.00 -22.07
C ASP A 160 13.79 -0.13 -22.92
N ALA A 161 13.92 -1.33 -22.35
CA ALA A 161 14.52 -2.49 -23.01
C ALA A 161 13.61 -2.98 -24.17
N PRO A 162 14.17 -3.17 -25.38
CA PRO A 162 13.40 -3.69 -26.50
C PRO A 162 12.85 -5.09 -26.20
N ALA A 163 11.74 -5.42 -26.87
CA ALA A 163 11.13 -6.75 -26.74
C ALA A 163 12.14 -7.85 -27.05
N GLY A 164 12.13 -8.94 -26.26
CA GLY A 164 13.04 -10.08 -26.43
C GLY A 164 14.47 -9.89 -25.92
N GLN A 165 14.86 -8.70 -25.43
CA GLN A 165 16.15 -8.52 -24.77
C GLN A 165 16.25 -9.39 -23.51
N ALA A 166 17.37 -10.10 -23.33
CA ALA A 166 17.65 -10.83 -22.10
C ALA A 166 17.91 -9.85 -20.94
N LEU A 167 17.21 -10.04 -19.84
CA LEU A 167 17.27 -9.21 -18.63
C LEU A 167 17.63 -10.08 -17.41
N GLY A 168 17.83 -9.44 -16.27
CA GLY A 168 18.15 -10.11 -15.00
C GLY A 168 19.65 -10.17 -14.67
N SER A 169 20.53 -9.56 -15.51
CA SER A 169 21.98 -9.52 -15.27
C SER A 169 22.50 -8.16 -14.80
N GLY A 170 21.67 -7.13 -14.75
CA GLY A 170 22.04 -5.78 -14.33
C GLY A 170 21.96 -5.57 -12.83
N GLY A 171 22.62 -4.50 -12.37
CA GLY A 171 22.59 -4.07 -10.97
C GLY A 171 23.33 -2.75 -10.77
N PRO A 172 23.35 -2.21 -9.55
CA PRO A 172 23.97 -0.92 -9.24
C PRO A 172 25.51 -0.97 -9.11
N GLY A 173 26.13 -2.10 -9.43
CA GLY A 173 27.60 -2.27 -9.34
C GLY A 173 28.09 -2.81 -7.99
N TYR A 174 27.22 -3.18 -7.09
CA TYR A 174 27.56 -3.77 -5.78
C TYR A 174 26.55 -4.86 -5.38
N THR A 175 26.94 -5.62 -4.35
CA THR A 175 26.10 -6.66 -3.73
C THR A 175 25.99 -6.40 -2.23
N ILE A 176 24.94 -6.92 -1.60
CA ILE A 176 24.66 -6.79 -0.16
C ILE A 176 24.96 -8.13 0.51
N PRO A 177 25.60 -8.17 1.70
CA PRO A 177 25.71 -9.38 2.49
C PRO A 177 24.31 -9.97 2.78
N ALA A 178 24.20 -11.30 2.81
CA ALA A 178 22.93 -11.93 3.16
C ALA A 178 22.56 -11.60 4.62
N GLU A 179 21.27 -11.34 4.86
CA GLU A 179 20.67 -11.13 6.19
C GLU A 179 19.58 -12.17 6.39
N PHE A 180 19.98 -13.43 6.67
CA PHE A 180 19.03 -14.51 6.91
C PHE A 180 18.48 -14.40 8.32
N VAL A 181 17.18 -14.12 8.45
CA VAL A 181 16.46 -14.05 9.71
C VAL A 181 15.46 -15.19 9.78
N ASP A 182 15.62 -16.05 10.74
CA ASP A 182 14.84 -17.31 10.85
C ASP A 182 13.32 -17.09 10.92
N SER A 183 12.88 -15.95 11.45
CA SER A 183 11.45 -15.63 11.55
C SER A 183 10.84 -15.13 10.23
N LEU A 184 11.66 -14.70 9.26
CA LEU A 184 11.22 -14.15 7.98
C LEU A 184 11.23 -15.26 6.93
N VAL A 185 10.04 -15.59 6.42
CA VAL A 185 9.83 -16.72 5.52
C VAL A 185 9.14 -16.27 4.22
N HIS A 186 9.30 -17.08 3.15
CA HIS A 186 8.80 -16.76 1.81
C HIS A 186 7.30 -17.10 1.64
N ILE A 187 6.43 -16.57 2.48
CA ILE A 187 4.98 -16.65 2.27
C ILE A 187 4.55 -15.77 1.09
N LYS A 188 3.33 -15.94 0.59
CA LYS A 188 2.78 -15.07 -0.45
C LYS A 188 2.91 -13.59 -0.06
N GLY A 189 3.40 -12.77 -0.97
CA GLY A 189 3.66 -11.34 -0.76
C GLY A 189 5.01 -11.01 -0.13
N ALA A 190 5.80 -12.00 0.33
CA ALA A 190 7.15 -11.72 0.82
C ALA A 190 7.99 -11.07 -0.28
N ILE A 191 8.69 -9.97 0.07
CA ILE A 191 9.67 -9.35 -0.82
C ILE A 191 11.07 -9.79 -0.41
N ALA A 192 11.83 -10.33 -1.37
CA ALA A 192 13.15 -10.87 -1.11
C ALA A 192 14.16 -10.46 -2.18
N ALA A 193 15.42 -10.41 -1.79
CA ALA A 193 16.50 -10.00 -2.67
C ALA A 193 16.90 -11.14 -3.62
N ALA A 194 16.96 -10.85 -4.92
CA ALA A 194 17.51 -11.78 -5.90
C ALA A 194 19.03 -11.93 -5.74
N ARG A 195 19.59 -13.02 -6.21
CA ARG A 195 21.03 -13.29 -6.22
C ARG A 195 21.44 -14.25 -7.32
N THR A 196 22.71 -14.29 -7.62
CA THR A 196 23.30 -15.32 -8.48
C THR A 196 23.41 -16.67 -7.74
N GLY A 197 23.48 -17.76 -8.50
CA GLY A 197 23.56 -19.12 -7.96
C GLY A 197 24.85 -19.40 -7.16
N ASP A 198 24.79 -20.40 -6.27
CA ASP A 198 25.84 -20.73 -5.29
C ASP A 198 27.22 -21.03 -5.92
N ALA A 199 27.25 -21.57 -7.15
CA ALA A 199 28.50 -21.88 -7.85
C ALA A 199 29.40 -20.65 -8.09
N VAL A 200 28.78 -19.47 -8.27
CA VAL A 200 29.49 -18.19 -8.49
C VAL A 200 29.34 -17.23 -7.31
N ASN A 201 28.49 -17.57 -6.35
CA ASN A 201 28.18 -16.74 -5.18
C ASN A 201 28.02 -17.62 -3.92
N PRO A 202 29.08 -18.29 -3.46
CA PRO A 202 29.00 -19.19 -2.30
C PRO A 202 28.66 -18.46 -0.99
N GLN A 203 28.87 -17.14 -0.93
CA GLN A 203 28.48 -16.30 0.22
C GLN A 203 27.02 -15.90 0.20
N LYS A 204 26.26 -16.32 -0.82
CA LYS A 204 24.82 -15.99 -0.99
C LYS A 204 24.51 -14.47 -0.91
N ARG A 205 25.46 -13.63 -1.35
CA ARG A 205 25.29 -12.17 -1.38
C ARG A 205 24.13 -11.80 -2.29
N SER A 206 23.32 -10.88 -1.84
CA SER A 206 22.17 -10.36 -2.58
C SER A 206 22.59 -9.38 -3.68
N SER A 207 21.82 -9.31 -4.77
CA SER A 207 21.88 -8.21 -5.72
C SER A 207 21.63 -6.88 -5.01
N GLY A 208 22.34 -5.81 -5.41
CA GLY A 208 22.13 -4.48 -4.85
C GLY A 208 20.82 -3.82 -5.26
N SER A 209 20.11 -4.34 -6.30
CA SER A 209 18.85 -3.73 -6.74
C SER A 209 17.77 -4.72 -7.15
N GLN A 210 18.12 -5.93 -7.58
CA GLN A 210 17.10 -6.88 -8.03
C GLN A 210 16.40 -7.55 -6.84
N PHE A 211 15.09 -7.56 -6.89
CA PHE A 211 14.21 -8.17 -5.89
C PHE A 211 13.10 -8.97 -6.56
N TYR A 212 12.45 -9.82 -5.81
CA TYR A 212 11.23 -10.49 -6.23
C TYR A 212 10.16 -10.44 -5.15
N ILE A 213 8.90 -10.55 -5.57
CA ILE A 213 7.74 -10.66 -4.70
C ILE A 213 7.17 -12.05 -4.91
N VAL A 214 7.01 -12.79 -3.83
CA VAL A 214 6.49 -14.15 -3.84
C VAL A 214 5.00 -14.14 -4.21
N HIS A 215 4.65 -14.77 -5.34
CA HIS A 215 3.25 -15.12 -5.62
C HIS A 215 2.90 -16.43 -4.89
N GLY A 216 3.80 -17.43 -5.00
CA GLY A 216 3.71 -18.69 -4.27
C GLY A 216 2.59 -19.61 -4.75
N ARG A 217 2.60 -20.82 -4.22
CA ARG A 217 1.56 -21.84 -4.39
C ARG A 217 1.04 -22.27 -3.03
N ASN A 218 -0.05 -23.00 -3.01
CA ASN A 218 -0.49 -23.67 -1.78
C ASN A 218 0.60 -24.58 -1.25
N VAL A 219 0.80 -24.53 0.05
CA VAL A 219 1.81 -25.30 0.79
C VAL A 219 1.09 -26.24 1.76
N THR A 220 1.52 -27.50 1.83
CA THR A 220 0.96 -28.51 2.75
C THR A 220 1.91 -28.78 3.91
N GLU A 221 1.40 -29.35 4.99
CA GLU A 221 2.25 -29.82 6.11
C GLU A 221 3.31 -30.82 5.63
N GLN A 222 2.97 -31.65 4.65
CA GLN A 222 3.90 -32.62 4.06
C GLN A 222 5.06 -31.94 3.32
N ASP A 223 4.77 -30.86 2.54
CA ASP A 223 5.80 -30.04 1.88
C ASP A 223 6.78 -29.48 2.93
N LEU A 224 6.26 -28.92 4.04
CA LEU A 224 7.08 -28.35 5.10
C LEU A 224 7.90 -29.40 5.82
N ALA A 225 7.31 -30.54 6.17
CA ALA A 225 8.02 -31.65 6.83
C ALA A 225 9.15 -32.22 5.95
N GLN A 226 8.94 -32.31 4.64
CA GLN A 226 9.95 -32.75 3.70
C GLN A 226 11.13 -31.74 3.64
N LEU A 227 10.83 -30.45 3.59
CA LEU A 227 11.86 -29.39 3.61
C LEU A 227 12.63 -29.34 4.94
N GLU A 228 11.95 -29.50 6.07
CA GLU A 228 12.59 -29.61 7.39
C GLU A 228 13.62 -30.75 7.40
N ALA A 229 13.25 -31.91 6.88
CA ALA A 229 14.15 -33.06 6.80
C ALA A 229 15.30 -32.85 5.82
N GLN A 230 15.06 -32.21 4.67
CA GLN A 230 16.04 -31.95 3.63
C GLN A 230 17.06 -30.90 4.02
N LYS A 231 16.60 -29.78 4.63
CA LYS A 231 17.44 -28.63 4.96
C LYS A 231 17.99 -28.64 6.40
N GLY A 232 17.53 -29.57 7.26
CA GLY A 232 18.04 -29.76 8.62
C GLY A 232 17.64 -28.66 9.61
N PHE A 233 16.51 -27.99 9.41
CA PHE A 233 15.92 -27.04 10.36
C PHE A 233 14.46 -27.37 10.67
N ARG A 234 13.84 -26.61 11.55
CA ARG A 234 12.44 -26.76 11.91
C ARG A 234 11.70 -25.44 11.77
N TYR A 235 10.51 -25.47 11.18
CA TYR A 235 9.58 -24.35 11.22
C TYR A 235 8.89 -24.27 12.58
N THR A 236 8.69 -23.06 13.07
CA THR A 236 7.82 -22.81 14.23
C THR A 236 6.36 -23.05 13.84
N THR A 237 5.49 -23.26 14.85
CA THR A 237 4.05 -23.42 14.62
C THR A 237 3.49 -22.22 13.82
N ARG A 238 3.85 -21.00 14.21
CA ARG A 238 3.42 -19.77 13.52
C ARG A 238 3.83 -19.73 12.04
N GLN A 239 5.04 -20.18 11.70
CA GLN A 239 5.49 -20.23 10.30
C GLN A 239 4.73 -21.29 9.51
N LYS A 240 4.44 -22.45 10.10
CA LYS A 240 3.62 -23.48 9.46
C LYS A 240 2.21 -22.98 9.19
N GLU A 241 1.58 -22.37 10.19
CA GLU A 241 0.26 -21.74 10.05
C GLU A 241 0.24 -20.70 8.92
N ALA A 242 1.24 -19.82 8.88
CA ALA A 242 1.36 -18.80 7.84
C ALA A 242 1.48 -19.41 6.42
N TYR A 243 2.27 -20.47 6.25
CA TYR A 243 2.37 -21.16 4.97
C TYR A 243 1.09 -21.91 4.57
N LEU A 244 0.41 -22.53 5.53
CA LEU A 244 -0.85 -23.24 5.28
C LEU A 244 -1.97 -22.27 4.91
N GLU A 245 -1.97 -21.07 5.49
CA GLU A 245 -2.97 -20.03 5.22
C GLU A 245 -2.70 -19.27 3.92
N HIS A 246 -1.47 -18.83 3.71
CA HIS A 246 -1.13 -17.90 2.63
C HIS A 246 -0.41 -18.56 1.45
N GLY A 247 0.08 -19.77 1.60
CA GLY A 247 0.96 -20.39 0.62
C GLY A 247 2.35 -19.73 0.59
N GLY A 248 3.11 -20.02 -0.46
CA GLY A 248 4.44 -19.42 -0.63
C GLY A 248 5.44 -20.30 -1.35
N THR A 249 6.74 -20.02 -1.10
CA THR A 249 7.87 -20.73 -1.71
C THR A 249 8.89 -21.15 -0.63
N PRO A 250 8.52 -22.05 0.31
CA PRO A 250 9.33 -22.39 1.48
C PRO A 250 10.72 -22.97 1.14
N PHE A 251 10.90 -23.49 -0.07
CA PHE A 251 12.20 -24.00 -0.54
C PHE A 251 13.27 -22.91 -0.70
N LEU A 252 12.90 -21.62 -0.70
CA LEU A 252 13.83 -20.48 -0.74
C LEU A 252 14.29 -20.02 0.65
N ASP A 253 13.66 -20.49 1.72
CA ASP A 253 14.00 -20.07 3.07
C ASP A 253 15.46 -20.39 3.41
N ARG A 254 16.15 -19.42 4.05
CA ARG A 254 17.56 -19.45 4.41
C ARG A 254 18.54 -19.47 3.23
N ASP A 255 18.03 -19.32 2.01
CA ASP A 255 18.83 -19.19 0.79
C ASP A 255 18.75 -17.80 0.16
N TYR A 256 17.69 -17.05 0.47
CA TYR A 256 17.46 -15.67 0.01
C TYR A 256 17.00 -14.80 1.17
N THR A 257 17.44 -13.53 1.19
CA THR A 257 17.04 -12.59 2.24
C THR A 257 15.64 -12.05 1.96
N VAL A 258 14.70 -12.36 2.85
CA VAL A 258 13.40 -11.70 2.91
C VAL A 258 13.57 -10.41 3.70
N PHE A 259 13.18 -9.27 3.11
CA PHE A 259 13.36 -7.95 3.72
C PHE A 259 12.09 -7.10 3.80
N GLY A 260 10.94 -7.69 3.45
CA GLY A 260 9.65 -7.03 3.56
C GLY A 260 8.48 -7.94 3.18
N GLN A 261 7.28 -7.36 3.22
CA GLN A 261 6.00 -8.04 2.95
C GLN A 261 5.00 -7.10 2.31
N VAL A 262 4.30 -7.55 1.30
CA VAL A 262 3.08 -6.91 0.80
C VAL A 262 2.03 -6.95 1.90
N VAL A 263 1.49 -5.81 2.29
CA VAL A 263 0.44 -5.68 3.31
C VAL A 263 -0.91 -5.29 2.73
N GLU A 264 -0.92 -4.65 1.55
CA GLU A 264 -2.13 -4.33 0.76
C GLU A 264 -1.86 -4.52 -0.73
N GLY A 265 -2.89 -4.83 -1.52
CA GLY A 265 -2.80 -4.95 -2.98
C GLY A 265 -2.41 -6.35 -3.45
N PHE A 266 -2.75 -7.41 -2.72
CA PHE A 266 -2.51 -8.80 -3.15
C PHE A 266 -3.19 -9.13 -4.48
N GLU A 267 -4.35 -8.53 -4.75
CA GLU A 267 -5.04 -8.67 -6.04
C GLU A 267 -4.25 -8.06 -7.21
N VAL A 268 -3.38 -7.08 -6.94
CA VAL A 268 -2.46 -6.52 -7.93
C VAL A 268 -1.32 -7.50 -8.19
N LEU A 269 -0.77 -8.11 -7.15
CA LEU A 269 0.24 -9.17 -7.27
C LEU A 269 -0.30 -10.34 -8.12
N ASP A 270 -1.54 -10.78 -7.86
CA ASP A 270 -2.17 -11.88 -8.61
C ASP A 270 -2.35 -11.52 -10.09
N LYS A 271 -2.79 -10.29 -10.40
CA LYS A 271 -2.88 -9.79 -11.78
C LYS A 271 -1.53 -9.75 -12.48
N LEU A 272 -0.49 -9.29 -11.78
CA LEU A 272 0.88 -9.23 -12.34
C LEU A 272 1.46 -10.63 -12.58
N ALA A 273 1.17 -11.60 -11.70
CA ALA A 273 1.65 -12.97 -11.83
C ALA A 273 0.95 -13.75 -12.96
N ALA A 274 -0.27 -13.36 -13.32
CA ALA A 274 -1.10 -14.04 -14.35
C ALA A 274 -0.89 -13.50 -15.77
N VAL A 275 0.01 -12.53 -15.99
CA VAL A 275 0.23 -11.97 -17.34
C VAL A 275 0.89 -13.00 -18.28
N PRO A 276 0.57 -12.97 -19.58
CA PRO A 276 1.24 -13.82 -20.56
C PRO A 276 2.74 -13.52 -20.66
N THR A 277 3.58 -14.54 -20.62
CA THR A 277 5.04 -14.46 -20.73
C THR A 277 5.59 -15.11 -21.98
N ASP A 278 6.83 -14.84 -22.32
CA ASP A 278 7.63 -15.51 -23.33
C ASP A 278 8.27 -16.80 -22.75
N PRO A 279 8.94 -17.64 -23.57
CA PRO A 279 9.63 -18.85 -23.07
C PRO A 279 10.76 -18.61 -22.07
N ARG A 280 11.14 -17.37 -21.80
CA ARG A 280 12.13 -16.96 -20.78
C ARG A 280 11.50 -16.26 -19.58
N ASP A 281 10.20 -16.47 -19.38
CA ASP A 281 9.40 -15.90 -18.31
C ASP A 281 9.28 -14.34 -18.36
N ARG A 282 9.69 -13.69 -19.48
CA ARG A 282 9.53 -12.24 -19.62
C ARG A 282 8.07 -11.93 -20.00
N PRO A 283 7.38 -11.01 -19.31
CA PRO A 283 6.06 -10.51 -19.73
C PRO A 283 6.08 -10.04 -21.18
N LYS A 284 5.05 -10.42 -21.97
CA LYS A 284 4.89 -9.97 -23.36
C LYS A 284 4.58 -8.49 -23.47
N GLU A 285 3.94 -7.92 -22.44
CA GLU A 285 3.73 -6.49 -22.26
C GLU A 285 4.61 -5.98 -21.13
N ASP A 286 5.17 -4.80 -21.30
CA ASP A 286 6.08 -4.22 -20.31
C ASP A 286 5.34 -3.83 -19.02
N LEU A 287 5.66 -4.48 -17.92
CA LEU A 287 5.14 -4.20 -16.59
C LEU A 287 6.05 -3.19 -15.87
N LYS A 288 5.87 -1.91 -16.16
CA LYS A 288 6.64 -0.83 -15.53
C LYS A 288 6.24 -0.65 -14.07
N MET A 289 7.23 -0.39 -13.21
CA MET A 289 7.03 -0.05 -11.81
C MET A 289 7.44 1.40 -11.52
N LYS A 290 6.83 1.96 -10.49
CA LYS A 290 7.23 3.18 -9.82
C LYS A 290 7.13 2.95 -8.33
N ILE A 291 8.22 3.14 -7.59
CA ILE A 291 8.25 2.88 -6.15
C ILE A 291 8.41 4.19 -5.40
N ARG A 292 7.63 4.38 -4.34
CA ARG A 292 7.66 5.58 -3.48
C ARG A 292 7.69 5.20 -2.02
N LEU A 293 8.49 5.90 -1.25
CA LEU A 293 8.48 5.81 0.20
C LEU A 293 7.23 6.55 0.73
N ILE A 294 6.49 5.90 1.63
CA ILE A 294 5.38 6.49 2.36
C ILE A 294 5.97 7.19 3.61
N ARG A 295 5.72 8.47 3.74
CA ARG A 295 6.29 9.31 4.79
C ARG A 295 5.20 10.07 5.52
#